data_70ea334ee782c1e37e3f915bd5aa5498
#
_entry.id   70ea334ee782c1e37e3f915bd5aa5498
#
_cell.length_a   1.000
_cell.length_b   1.000
_cell.length_c   1.000
_cell.angle_alpha   90.00
_cell.angle_beta   90.00
_cell.angle_gamma   90.00
#
_symmetry.space_group_name_H-M   'P 1'
#
loop_
_entity.id
_entity.type
_entity.pdbx_description
1 polymer ?
#
loop_
_entity_poly.entity_id
_entity_poly.type
_entity_poly.pdbx_seq_one_letter_code
_entity_poly.pdbx_strand_id
1 'polypeptide(L)'
;MKTIDYNLNIQGLKTKKGTISISALKEIMEALLKGSDKVLRLLIEGRSVIGGKNPEWLKKSLDFTISGIKAGSTIIELEAPLLKKTIPEQLTQKKLWDDIESIKPDDTAVSLLSRSFADASAENMESNYFDVGVLDALLSFNPIIKKYAKELIITSNKRAKDNFRISSEQIEKIKKIKIETPKPQTIVISGFFNLIEHSNQRFQLIVEEDKKIDGIMDPSFVNIENMRELWGKRVTIKGKANYKPSGKIRNIEAQLIRPFESGDEILQKIPGAQRRFKFVDEFLLEKNANTALKKVWGKWPGDESIDDLLAAL
;
A
#
# COMPACT_ATOMS: atom_id res chain seq x y z
N MET A 1 16.12 -19.73 16.10
CA MET A 1 15.95 -19.07 14.79
C MET A 1 16.96 -17.95 14.69
N LYS A 2 17.60 -17.65 13.53
CA LYS A 2 18.45 -16.44 13.44
C LYS A 2 17.51 -15.21 13.37
N THR A 3 17.67 -14.30 14.32
CA THR A 3 16.91 -13.06 14.45
C THR A 3 17.82 -11.83 14.29
N ILE A 4 17.23 -10.69 14.11
CA ILE A 4 17.88 -9.37 14.16
C ILE A 4 17.30 -8.60 15.33
N ASP A 5 18.20 -7.98 16.10
CA ASP A 5 17.85 -7.20 17.27
C ASP A 5 17.54 -5.75 16.87
N TYR A 6 16.44 -5.23 17.38
CA TYR A 6 15.99 -3.86 17.23
C TYR A 6 15.72 -3.23 18.59
N ASN A 7 16.05 -1.96 18.73
CA ASN A 7 15.68 -1.15 19.89
C ASN A 7 14.57 -0.19 19.50
N LEU A 8 13.42 -0.34 20.11
CA LEU A 8 12.33 0.63 20.01
C LEU A 8 12.46 1.63 21.16
N ASN A 9 12.91 2.83 20.87
CA ASN A 9 12.99 3.94 21.81
C ASN A 9 11.75 4.80 21.72
N ILE A 10 11.02 4.94 22.82
CA ILE A 10 9.78 5.70 22.91
C ILE A 10 10.07 7.02 23.63
N GLN A 11 10.09 8.12 22.88
CA GLN A 11 10.41 9.43 23.42
C GLN A 11 9.19 10.24 23.81
N GLY A 12 9.30 10.98 24.91
CA GLY A 12 8.23 11.89 25.35
C GLY A 12 7.00 11.19 25.89
N LEU A 13 7.17 9.99 26.48
CA LEU A 13 6.10 9.32 27.22
C LEU A 13 5.59 10.21 28.35
N LYS A 14 4.26 10.25 28.50
CA LYS A 14 3.56 10.97 29.59
C LYS A 14 3.56 10.19 30.92
N THR A 15 4.29 9.09 30.99
CA THR A 15 4.40 8.22 32.16
C THR A 15 5.69 8.45 32.91
N LYS A 16 5.83 7.91 34.14
CA LYS A 16 7.07 7.93 34.92
C LYS A 16 8.22 7.35 34.11
N LYS A 17 9.43 7.96 34.20
CA LYS A 17 10.64 7.48 33.49
C LYS A 17 10.83 5.97 33.65
N GLY A 18 11.07 5.27 32.54
CA GLY A 18 11.30 3.84 32.52
C GLY A 18 10.05 2.97 32.64
N THR A 19 8.84 3.56 32.58
CA THR A 19 7.58 2.80 32.59
C THR A 19 6.78 3.03 31.32
N ILE A 20 6.08 2.01 30.88
CA ILE A 20 5.10 2.07 29.79
C ILE A 20 3.82 1.38 30.24
N SER A 21 2.66 1.96 29.94
CA SER A 21 1.39 1.29 30.20
C SER A 21 1.20 0.10 29.25
N ILE A 22 0.55 -0.95 29.73
CA ILE A 22 0.23 -2.13 28.90
C ILE A 22 -0.58 -1.73 27.67
N SER A 23 -1.51 -0.78 27.80
CA SER A 23 -2.29 -0.29 26.67
C SER A 23 -1.44 0.39 25.61
N ALA A 24 -0.47 1.24 26.00
CA ALA A 24 0.46 1.88 25.06
C ALA A 24 1.35 0.84 24.37
N LEU A 25 1.90 -0.10 25.15
CA LEU A 25 2.72 -1.18 24.60
C LEU A 25 1.93 -2.02 23.58
N LYS A 26 0.71 -2.39 23.91
CA LYS A 26 -0.18 -3.15 23.02
C LYS A 26 -0.43 -2.40 21.72
N GLU A 27 -0.86 -1.13 21.77
CA GLU A 27 -1.16 -0.34 20.58
C GLU A 27 0.08 -0.16 19.68
N ILE A 28 1.27 0.04 20.27
CA ILE A 28 2.54 0.15 19.54
C ILE A 28 2.88 -1.16 18.84
N MET A 29 2.80 -2.30 19.55
CA MET A 29 3.10 -3.61 18.97
C MET A 29 2.11 -3.99 17.87
N GLU A 30 0.82 -3.72 18.06
CA GLU A 30 -0.20 -3.93 17.03
C GLU A 30 0.08 -3.09 15.76
N ALA A 31 0.47 -1.83 15.91
CA ALA A 31 0.81 -0.98 14.78
C ALA A 31 2.07 -1.47 14.03
N LEU A 32 3.11 -1.91 14.76
CA LEU A 32 4.31 -2.51 14.17
C LEU A 32 3.98 -3.80 13.41
N LEU A 33 3.21 -4.71 14.01
CA LEU A 33 2.78 -5.95 13.37
C LEU A 33 1.93 -5.68 12.14
N LYS A 34 0.97 -4.76 12.24
CA LYS A 34 0.09 -4.37 11.13
C LYS A 34 0.86 -3.75 9.97
N GLY A 35 1.79 -2.81 10.27
CA GLY A 35 2.65 -2.21 9.26
C GLY A 35 3.50 -3.25 8.54
N SER A 36 4.17 -4.11 9.31
CA SER A 36 5.02 -5.19 8.80
C SER A 36 4.23 -6.21 7.96
N ASP A 37 3.01 -6.60 8.40
CA ASP A 37 2.10 -7.48 7.64
C ASP A 37 1.81 -6.89 6.26
N LYS A 38 1.36 -5.63 6.23
CA LYS A 38 0.94 -4.98 4.99
C LYS A 38 2.07 -4.83 3.98
N VAL A 39 3.27 -4.46 4.44
CA VAL A 39 4.44 -4.36 3.55
C VAL A 39 4.87 -5.72 3.03
N LEU A 40 4.92 -6.75 3.89
CA LEU A 40 5.26 -8.12 3.47
C LEU A 40 4.30 -8.64 2.40
N ARG A 41 2.98 -8.50 2.63
CA ARG A 41 1.98 -8.92 1.65
C ARG A 41 2.12 -8.16 0.33
N LEU A 42 2.32 -6.84 0.40
CA LEU A 42 2.51 -6.03 -0.80
C LEU A 42 3.68 -6.54 -1.66
N LEU A 43 4.82 -6.83 -1.04
CA LEU A 43 6.02 -7.23 -1.76
C LEU A 43 5.97 -8.69 -2.25
N ILE A 44 5.34 -9.60 -1.47
CA ILE A 44 5.28 -11.02 -1.82
C ILE A 44 4.04 -11.34 -2.67
N GLU A 45 2.87 -10.84 -2.26
CA GLU A 45 1.59 -11.17 -2.88
C GLU A 45 1.10 -10.08 -3.87
N GLY A 46 1.82 -8.93 -3.97
CA GLY A 46 1.53 -7.83 -4.88
C GLY A 46 0.43 -6.88 -4.40
N ARG A 47 -0.23 -7.19 -3.29
CA ARG A 47 -1.29 -6.36 -2.68
C ARG A 47 -1.21 -6.47 -1.16
N SER A 48 -1.38 -5.36 -0.46
CA SER A 48 -1.28 -5.33 1.01
C SER A 48 -2.56 -5.78 1.72
N VAL A 49 -3.71 -5.70 1.05
CA VAL A 49 -5.02 -6.04 1.62
C VAL A 49 -5.52 -7.32 0.98
N ILE A 50 -5.49 -8.40 1.73
CA ILE A 50 -5.95 -9.72 1.30
C ILE A 50 -6.87 -10.28 2.39
N GLY A 51 -8.04 -10.75 2.00
CA GLY A 51 -8.97 -11.45 2.87
C GLY A 51 -8.54 -12.89 3.16
N GLY A 52 -9.18 -13.51 4.15
CA GLY A 52 -8.96 -14.90 4.48
C GLY A 52 -7.93 -15.16 5.57
N LYS A 53 -7.55 -16.44 5.73
CA LYS A 53 -6.61 -16.88 6.77
C LYS A 53 -5.18 -16.49 6.42
N ASN A 54 -4.44 -15.98 7.41
CA ASN A 54 -3.02 -15.67 7.22
C ASN A 54 -2.22 -16.92 6.90
N PRO A 55 -1.38 -16.90 5.84
CA PRO A 55 -0.51 -18.02 5.50
C PRO A 55 0.55 -18.24 6.60
N GLU A 56 1.04 -19.46 6.68
CA GLU A 56 1.99 -19.87 7.73
C GLU A 56 3.32 -19.09 7.66
N TRP A 57 3.80 -18.83 6.45
CA TRP A 57 5.01 -18.03 6.26
C TRP A 57 4.89 -16.62 6.83
N LEU A 58 3.72 -16.01 6.71
CA LEU A 58 3.45 -14.66 7.23
C LEU A 58 3.44 -14.65 8.75
N LYS A 59 2.76 -15.62 9.38
CA LYS A 59 2.77 -15.74 10.84
C LYS A 59 4.19 -15.88 11.38
N LYS A 60 5.01 -16.75 10.78
CA LYS A 60 6.42 -16.95 11.15
C LYS A 60 7.28 -15.69 10.94
N SER A 61 6.98 -14.90 9.90
CA SER A 61 7.73 -13.66 9.62
C SER A 61 7.37 -12.53 10.58
N LEU A 62 6.20 -12.57 11.18
CA LEU A 62 5.68 -11.59 12.14
C LEU A 62 5.82 -12.03 13.60
N ASP A 63 6.48 -13.14 13.87
CA ASP A 63 6.72 -13.66 15.22
C ASP A 63 7.83 -12.87 15.91
N PHE A 64 7.52 -11.61 16.25
CA PHE A 64 8.43 -10.72 16.95
C PHE A 64 8.46 -11.07 18.44
N THR A 65 9.64 -11.11 19.01
CA THR A 65 9.86 -11.39 20.44
C THR A 65 10.34 -10.12 21.16
N ILE A 66 9.75 -9.80 22.31
CA ILE A 66 10.30 -8.80 23.22
C ILE A 66 11.33 -9.52 24.09
N SER A 67 12.62 -9.18 23.94
CA SER A 67 13.72 -9.78 24.66
C SER A 67 14.08 -9.01 25.92
N GLY A 68 13.68 -7.74 26.04
CA GLY A 68 13.97 -6.92 27.21
C GLY A 68 13.34 -5.54 27.19
N ILE A 69 13.33 -4.89 28.35
CA ILE A 69 12.98 -3.48 28.53
C ILE A 69 14.08 -2.84 29.37
N LYS A 70 14.79 -1.84 28.81
CA LYS A 70 15.87 -1.15 29.52
C LYS A 70 15.31 -0.11 30.48
N ALA A 71 15.75 -0.18 31.73
CA ALA A 71 15.42 0.81 32.74
C ALA A 71 16.06 2.18 32.42
N GLY A 72 15.34 3.27 32.76
CA GLY A 72 15.87 4.65 32.64
C GLY A 72 15.51 5.41 31.36
N SER A 73 15.32 4.73 30.25
CA SER A 73 14.63 5.21 29.03
C SER A 73 13.69 4.11 28.60
N THR A 74 12.52 4.44 28.06
CA THR A 74 11.61 3.37 27.62
C THR A 74 12.11 2.80 26.30
N ILE A 75 13.13 1.95 26.37
CA ILE A 75 13.67 1.21 25.24
C ILE A 75 13.20 -0.24 25.37
N ILE A 76 12.46 -0.69 24.37
CA ILE A 76 12.02 -2.06 24.23
C ILE A 76 12.94 -2.76 23.24
N GLU A 77 13.55 -3.85 23.68
CA GLU A 77 14.37 -4.71 22.84
C GLU A 77 13.48 -5.72 22.13
N LEU A 78 13.56 -5.74 20.81
CA LEU A 78 12.76 -6.59 19.94
C LEU A 78 13.65 -7.47 19.08
N GLU A 79 13.27 -8.71 18.90
CA GLU A 79 13.88 -9.61 17.93
C GLU A 79 12.90 -9.89 16.80
N ALA A 80 13.35 -9.73 15.55
CA ALA A 80 12.58 -10.05 14.36
C ALA A 80 13.25 -11.16 13.55
N PRO A 81 12.50 -12.18 13.10
CA PRO A 81 13.05 -13.30 12.33
C PRO A 81 13.52 -12.86 10.94
N LEU A 82 14.59 -13.52 10.44
CA LEU A 82 15.07 -13.33 9.08
C LEU A 82 14.10 -13.97 8.07
N LEU A 83 13.76 -13.23 7.02
CA LEU A 83 12.78 -13.66 6.01
C LEU A 83 13.22 -14.92 5.26
N LYS A 84 14.52 -15.13 5.04
CA LYS A 84 15.05 -16.39 4.46
C LYS A 84 14.70 -17.67 5.24
N LYS A 85 14.28 -17.53 6.51
CA LYS A 85 13.90 -18.67 7.37
C LYS A 85 12.40 -18.87 7.47
N THR A 86 11.62 -17.88 7.07
CA THR A 86 10.18 -17.85 7.26
C THR A 86 9.41 -17.91 5.96
N ILE A 87 10.00 -17.39 4.88
CA ILE A 87 9.37 -17.33 3.56
C ILE A 87 9.92 -18.49 2.70
N PRO A 88 9.05 -19.28 2.04
CA PRO A 88 9.45 -20.30 1.08
C PRO A 88 10.30 -19.71 -0.06
N GLU A 89 11.35 -20.41 -0.49
CA GLU A 89 12.25 -19.94 -1.55
C GLU A 89 11.49 -19.60 -2.84
N GLN A 90 10.46 -20.38 -3.18
CA GLN A 90 9.64 -20.15 -4.37
C GLN A 90 8.98 -18.76 -4.40
N LEU A 91 8.74 -18.15 -3.22
CA LEU A 91 8.15 -16.81 -3.10
C LEU A 91 9.21 -15.69 -3.08
N THR A 92 10.49 -16.04 -2.92
CA THR A 92 11.61 -15.08 -2.81
C THR A 92 12.58 -15.17 -3.97
N GLN A 93 12.44 -16.13 -4.86
CA GLN A 93 13.29 -16.25 -6.04
C GLN A 93 13.23 -14.95 -6.84
N LYS A 94 14.42 -14.43 -7.19
CA LYS A 94 14.54 -13.29 -8.10
C LYS A 94 13.84 -13.63 -9.40
N LYS A 95 12.83 -12.89 -9.73
CA LYS A 95 12.18 -12.98 -11.03
C LYS A 95 13.10 -12.33 -12.05
N LEU A 96 13.21 -12.95 -13.20
CA LEU A 96 14.07 -12.51 -14.33
C LEU A 96 13.74 -11.07 -14.83
N TRP A 97 12.63 -10.49 -14.38
CA TRP A 97 12.05 -9.23 -14.84
C TRP A 97 11.58 -8.28 -13.73
N ASP A 98 11.89 -8.58 -12.46
CA ASP A 98 11.57 -7.66 -11.37
C ASP A 98 12.63 -6.55 -11.32
N ASP A 99 12.29 -5.36 -11.82
CA ASP A 99 12.98 -4.09 -11.53
C ASP A 99 12.77 -3.66 -10.04
N ILE A 100 11.94 -4.42 -9.30
CA ILE A 100 11.70 -4.19 -7.89
C ILE A 100 12.90 -4.73 -7.10
N GLU A 101 13.46 -3.91 -6.24
CA GLU A 101 14.45 -4.36 -5.25
C GLU A 101 13.93 -5.61 -4.55
N SER A 102 14.50 -6.75 -4.89
CA SER A 102 14.11 -8.04 -4.36
C SER A 102 14.27 -8.03 -2.84
N ILE A 103 13.36 -8.68 -2.12
CA ILE A 103 13.52 -8.98 -0.70
C ILE A 103 14.85 -9.70 -0.53
N LYS A 104 15.75 -9.10 0.26
CA LYS A 104 17.06 -9.70 0.50
C LYS A 104 16.92 -10.84 1.51
N PRO A 105 17.70 -11.92 1.38
CA PRO A 105 17.63 -13.06 2.29
C PRO A 105 17.78 -12.69 3.76
N ASP A 106 18.51 -11.60 4.01
CA ASP A 106 18.77 -11.11 5.38
C ASP A 106 17.72 -10.10 5.86
N ASP A 107 16.77 -9.71 5.05
CA ASP A 107 15.72 -8.79 5.47
C ASP A 107 14.86 -9.41 6.59
N THR A 108 14.23 -8.54 7.37
CA THR A 108 13.19 -8.85 8.33
C THR A 108 11.93 -8.07 7.95
N ALA A 109 10.80 -8.41 8.52
CA ALA A 109 9.58 -7.62 8.29
C ALA A 109 9.73 -6.17 8.80
N VAL A 110 10.53 -5.95 9.86
CA VAL A 110 10.86 -4.60 10.37
C VAL A 110 11.72 -3.82 9.37
N SER A 111 12.70 -4.45 8.72
CA SER A 111 13.53 -3.77 7.71
C SER A 111 12.72 -3.33 6.49
N LEU A 112 11.71 -4.09 6.07
CA LEU A 112 10.81 -3.69 4.99
C LEU A 112 9.88 -2.54 5.41
N LEU A 113 9.39 -2.57 6.65
CA LEU A 113 8.63 -1.46 7.23
C LEU A 113 9.47 -0.18 7.30
N SER A 114 10.75 -0.28 7.67
CA SER A 114 11.71 0.84 7.64
C SER A 114 11.80 1.48 6.25
N ARG A 115 11.91 0.69 5.18
CA ARG A 115 11.95 1.20 3.80
C ARG A 115 10.65 1.92 3.43
N SER A 116 9.50 1.38 3.86
CA SER A 116 8.21 2.06 3.62
C SER A 116 8.15 3.43 4.31
N PHE A 117 8.63 3.54 5.55
CA PHE A 117 8.72 4.82 6.24
C PHE A 117 9.74 5.75 5.60
N ALA A 118 10.90 5.25 5.17
CA ALA A 118 11.93 6.05 4.49
C ALA A 118 11.39 6.66 3.19
N ASP A 119 10.79 5.84 2.32
CA ASP A 119 10.21 6.30 1.06
C ASP A 119 9.04 7.27 1.28
N ALA A 120 8.17 6.99 2.24
CA ALA A 120 7.07 7.88 2.58
C ALA A 120 7.57 9.22 3.17
N SER A 121 8.62 9.19 3.99
CA SER A 121 9.24 10.41 4.53
C SER A 121 9.95 11.24 3.47
N ALA A 122 10.50 10.59 2.44
CA ALA A 122 11.11 11.23 1.27
C ALA A 122 10.08 11.67 0.21
N GLU A 123 8.78 11.46 0.46
CA GLU A 123 7.69 11.70 -0.50
C GLU A 123 7.93 11.02 -1.87
N ASN A 124 8.48 9.79 -1.86
CA ASN A 124 8.75 9.03 -3.08
C ASN A 124 7.46 8.53 -3.71
N MET A 125 6.94 9.26 -4.70
CA MET A 125 5.69 8.96 -5.38
C MET A 125 5.73 7.70 -6.25
N GLU A 126 6.93 7.19 -6.56
CA GLU A 126 7.15 5.98 -7.36
C GLU A 126 7.47 4.75 -6.51
N SER A 127 7.41 4.86 -5.19
CA SER A 127 7.77 3.77 -4.26
C SER A 127 7.03 2.47 -4.56
N ASN A 128 7.76 1.37 -4.44
CA ASN A 128 7.23 0.02 -4.46
C ASN A 128 6.91 -0.52 -3.05
N TYR A 129 7.31 0.19 -2.00
CA TYR A 129 7.16 -0.24 -0.61
C TYR A 129 5.83 0.14 0.04
N PHE A 130 4.95 0.85 -0.64
CA PHE A 130 3.62 1.14 -0.11
C PHE A 130 2.55 1.23 -1.21
N ASP A 131 1.36 0.82 -0.85
CA ASP A 131 0.08 1.07 -1.48
C ASP A 131 -0.86 1.73 -0.47
N VAL A 132 -2.12 1.94 -0.81
CA VAL A 132 -3.10 2.54 0.10
C VAL A 132 -3.21 1.77 1.42
N GLY A 133 -3.18 0.42 1.38
CA GLY A 133 -3.30 -0.39 2.58
C GLY A 133 -2.06 -0.32 3.49
N VAL A 134 -0.86 -0.21 2.92
CA VAL A 134 0.37 0.07 3.69
C VAL A 134 0.30 1.47 4.27
N LEU A 135 -0.06 2.50 3.49
CA LEU A 135 -0.20 3.87 4.00
C LEU A 135 -1.19 3.95 5.17
N ASP A 136 -2.31 3.21 5.10
CA ASP A 136 -3.26 3.10 6.22
C ASP A 136 -2.65 2.45 7.46
N ALA A 137 -1.81 1.43 7.27
CA ALA A 137 -1.10 0.81 8.36
C ALA A 137 -0.04 1.75 8.98
N LEU A 138 0.70 2.51 8.16
CA LEU A 138 1.62 3.55 8.66
C LEU A 138 0.87 4.64 9.43
N LEU A 139 -0.31 5.04 8.97
CA LEU A 139 -1.15 6.03 9.68
C LEU A 139 -1.72 5.52 11.00
N SER A 140 -1.72 4.20 11.25
CA SER A 140 -2.12 3.65 12.56
C SER A 140 -1.21 4.05 13.71
N PHE A 141 -0.01 4.58 13.43
CA PHE A 141 0.87 5.19 14.43
C PHE A 141 0.42 6.59 14.89
N ASN A 142 -0.46 7.28 14.15
CA ASN A 142 -0.91 8.63 14.49
C ASN A 142 -1.56 8.74 15.89
N PRO A 143 -2.55 7.89 16.27
CA PRO A 143 -3.08 7.95 17.62
C PRO A 143 -2.03 7.68 18.70
N ILE A 144 -1.04 6.82 18.43
CA ILE A 144 0.04 6.50 19.36
C ILE A 144 0.90 7.75 19.63
N ILE A 145 1.33 8.43 18.56
CA ILE A 145 2.11 9.68 18.64
C ILE A 145 1.32 10.79 19.36
N LYS A 146 0.01 10.91 19.11
CA LYS A 146 -0.81 11.91 19.78
C LYS A 146 -1.06 11.62 21.25
N LYS A 147 -1.27 10.36 21.61
CA LYS A 147 -1.74 9.96 22.94
C LYS A 147 -0.60 9.64 23.90
N TYR A 148 0.41 8.92 23.45
CA TYR A 148 1.40 8.30 24.32
C TYR A 148 2.81 8.86 24.20
N ALA A 149 3.28 9.22 23.00
CA ALA A 149 4.67 9.57 22.76
C ALA A 149 4.80 10.78 21.83
N LYS A 150 5.94 11.48 21.87
CA LYS A 150 6.27 12.50 20.86
C LYS A 150 6.80 11.84 19.58
N GLU A 151 7.60 10.80 19.72
CA GLU A 151 8.15 10.04 18.61
C GLU A 151 8.53 8.62 19.04
N LEU A 152 8.58 7.73 18.05
CA LEU A 152 9.12 6.37 18.16
C LEU A 152 10.36 6.29 17.28
N ILE A 153 11.47 5.80 17.83
CA ILE A 153 12.71 5.59 17.09
C ILE A 153 13.05 4.11 17.14
N ILE A 154 13.10 3.48 15.97
CA ILE A 154 13.51 2.09 15.83
C ILE A 154 14.95 2.09 15.29
N THR A 155 15.84 1.41 15.99
CA THR A 155 17.25 1.28 15.60
C THR A 155 17.71 -0.16 15.68
N SER A 156 18.65 -0.53 14.83
CA SER A 156 19.35 -1.81 14.90
C SER A 156 20.85 -1.58 14.97
N ASN A 157 21.49 -2.14 15.99
CA ASN A 157 22.96 -2.04 16.15
C ASN A 157 23.72 -2.70 15.00
N LYS A 158 23.13 -3.72 14.38
CA LYS A 158 23.74 -4.49 13.29
C LYS A 158 23.41 -3.94 11.89
N ARG A 159 22.37 -3.08 11.76
CA ARG A 159 21.81 -2.69 10.47
C ARG A 159 21.30 -1.23 10.52
N ALA A 160 22.22 -0.28 10.50
CA ALA A 160 21.90 1.15 10.56
C ALA A 160 20.91 1.60 9.46
N LYS A 161 20.89 0.94 8.29
CA LYS A 161 19.94 1.20 7.20
C LYS A 161 18.48 0.88 7.55
N ASP A 162 18.25 0.06 8.56
CA ASP A 162 16.92 -0.32 9.03
C ASP A 162 16.39 0.67 10.10
N ASN A 163 17.20 1.70 10.43
CA ASN A 163 16.79 2.71 11.40
C ASN A 163 15.75 3.64 10.81
N PHE A 164 14.71 3.91 11.56
CA PHE A 164 13.67 4.86 11.17
C PHE A 164 13.02 5.53 12.37
N ARG A 165 12.37 6.65 12.11
CA ARG A 165 11.68 7.47 13.10
C ARG A 165 10.24 7.69 12.68
N ILE A 166 9.35 7.72 13.67
CA ILE A 166 7.93 8.00 13.49
C ILE A 166 7.58 9.18 14.39
N SER A 167 7.26 10.31 13.76
CA SER A 167 6.84 11.53 14.43
C SER A 167 5.61 12.13 13.75
N SER A 168 5.06 13.19 14.33
CA SER A 168 3.93 13.90 13.71
C SER A 168 4.26 14.42 12.31
N GLU A 169 5.51 14.82 12.04
CA GLU A 169 5.94 15.28 10.73
C GLU A 169 5.83 14.16 9.67
N GLN A 170 6.37 12.97 9.95
CA GLN A 170 6.26 11.83 9.03
C GLN A 170 4.81 11.42 8.81
N ILE A 171 4.00 11.44 9.86
CA ILE A 171 2.56 11.14 9.75
C ILE A 171 1.85 12.11 8.81
N GLU A 172 2.15 13.41 8.86
CA GLU A 172 1.54 14.38 7.94
C GLU A 172 1.99 14.16 6.48
N LYS A 173 3.27 13.84 6.23
CA LYS A 173 3.75 13.45 4.90
C LYS A 173 3.02 12.20 4.36
N ILE A 174 2.84 11.18 5.21
CA ILE A 174 2.10 9.97 4.84
C ILE A 174 0.64 10.27 4.49
N LYS A 175 -0.01 11.16 5.24
CA LYS A 175 -1.38 11.60 4.94
C LYS A 175 -1.47 12.27 3.56
N LYS A 176 -0.52 13.17 3.26
CA LYS A 176 -0.44 13.85 1.97
C LYS A 176 -0.32 12.85 0.83
N ILE A 177 0.64 11.91 0.92
CA ILE A 177 0.82 10.85 -0.08
C ILE A 177 -0.47 10.04 -0.27
N LYS A 178 -1.14 9.67 0.85
CA LYS A 178 -2.39 8.91 0.76
C LYS A 178 -3.50 9.68 0.04
N ILE A 179 -3.62 10.99 0.29
CA ILE A 179 -4.61 11.85 -0.39
C ILE A 179 -4.30 11.95 -1.89
N GLU A 180 -3.03 12.05 -2.25
CA GLU A 180 -2.57 12.16 -3.63
C GLU A 180 -2.67 10.82 -4.40
N THR A 181 -2.71 9.69 -3.69
CA THR A 181 -2.83 8.37 -4.32
C THR A 181 -4.22 8.18 -4.92
N PRO A 182 -4.33 7.96 -6.25
CA PRO A 182 -5.62 7.74 -6.90
C PRO A 182 -6.31 6.50 -6.33
N LYS A 183 -7.64 6.57 -6.23
CA LYS A 183 -8.43 5.39 -5.84
C LYS A 183 -8.34 4.32 -6.93
N PRO A 184 -8.41 3.03 -6.55
CA PRO A 184 -8.50 1.95 -7.51
C PRO A 184 -9.71 2.12 -8.43
N GLN A 185 -9.51 1.84 -9.72
CA GLN A 185 -10.52 2.04 -10.77
C GLN A 185 -10.64 0.79 -11.62
N THR A 186 -11.86 0.47 -12.06
CA THR A 186 -12.06 -0.57 -13.07
C THR A 186 -11.61 -0.03 -14.42
N ILE A 187 -10.71 -0.75 -15.07
CA ILE A 187 -10.22 -0.44 -16.41
C ILE A 187 -10.36 -1.64 -17.32
N VAL A 188 -10.35 -1.37 -18.61
CA VAL A 188 -10.18 -2.38 -19.66
C VAL A 188 -8.94 -1.98 -20.45
N ILE A 189 -8.03 -2.93 -20.65
CA ILE A 189 -6.77 -2.69 -21.35
C ILE A 189 -6.38 -3.91 -22.17
N SER A 190 -5.79 -3.67 -23.34
CA SER A 190 -5.32 -4.72 -24.23
C SER A 190 -3.81 -4.66 -24.39
N GLY A 191 -3.18 -5.84 -24.49
CA GLY A 191 -1.74 -5.95 -24.66
C GLY A 191 -1.29 -7.39 -24.90
N PHE A 192 0.03 -7.61 -24.96
CA PHE A 192 0.62 -8.94 -25.05
C PHE A 192 0.76 -9.56 -23.67
N PHE A 193 0.29 -10.78 -23.52
CA PHE A 193 0.38 -11.57 -22.31
C PHE A 193 1.78 -12.21 -22.22
N ASN A 194 2.72 -11.46 -21.64
CA ASN A 194 4.15 -11.78 -21.71
C ASN A 194 4.56 -12.85 -20.70
N LEU A 195 3.95 -12.85 -19.52
CA LEU A 195 4.31 -13.71 -18.41
C LEU A 195 3.10 -14.23 -17.68
N ILE A 196 3.20 -15.48 -17.22
CA ILE A 196 2.26 -16.10 -16.29
C ILE A 196 3.07 -16.80 -15.21
N GLU A 197 2.85 -16.43 -13.95
CA GLU A 197 3.44 -17.10 -12.80
C GLU A 197 2.34 -17.80 -11.99
N HIS A 198 2.35 -19.11 -12.05
CA HIS A 198 1.32 -19.93 -11.41
C HIS A 198 1.38 -19.85 -9.87
N SER A 199 2.61 -19.85 -9.30
CA SER A 199 2.82 -19.88 -7.84
C SER A 199 2.21 -18.69 -7.09
N ASN A 200 2.27 -17.50 -7.71
CA ASN A 200 1.80 -16.24 -7.11
C ASN A 200 0.58 -15.67 -7.84
N GLN A 201 0.06 -16.40 -8.83
CA GLN A 201 -1.08 -15.96 -9.64
C GLN A 201 -0.85 -14.59 -10.30
N ARG A 202 0.40 -14.31 -10.69
CA ARG A 202 0.79 -13.07 -11.34
C ARG A 202 0.92 -13.21 -12.83
N PHE A 203 0.72 -12.13 -13.53
CA PHE A 203 0.99 -11.99 -14.96
C PHE A 203 1.66 -10.66 -15.26
N GLN A 204 2.25 -10.54 -16.44
CA GLN A 204 2.75 -9.30 -16.98
C GLN A 204 2.14 -9.06 -18.36
N LEU A 205 1.62 -7.87 -18.57
CA LEU A 205 1.08 -7.40 -19.83
C LEU A 205 2.04 -6.38 -20.43
N ILE A 206 2.44 -6.58 -21.69
CA ILE A 206 3.15 -5.56 -22.47
C ILE A 206 2.11 -4.78 -23.27
N VAL A 207 2.03 -3.50 -23.02
CA VAL A 207 1.12 -2.57 -23.69
C VAL A 207 1.86 -1.66 -24.65
N GLU A 208 1.24 -0.60 -25.14
CA GLU A 208 1.83 0.40 -26.04
C GLU A 208 3.23 0.86 -25.57
N GLU A 209 4.17 1.04 -26.51
CA GLU A 209 5.55 1.48 -26.28
C GLU A 209 6.36 0.54 -25.36
N ASP A 210 6.11 -0.76 -25.42
CA ASP A 210 6.76 -1.80 -24.60
C ASP A 210 6.66 -1.57 -23.08
N LYS A 211 5.69 -0.79 -22.64
CA LYS A 211 5.42 -0.59 -21.20
C LYS A 211 4.89 -1.87 -20.59
N LYS A 212 5.49 -2.27 -19.51
CA LYS A 212 5.11 -3.46 -18.75
C LYS A 212 4.15 -3.08 -17.62
N ILE A 213 3.06 -3.81 -17.51
CA ILE A 213 2.10 -3.68 -16.41
C ILE A 213 1.98 -5.04 -15.74
N ASP A 214 2.26 -5.07 -14.44
CA ASP A 214 2.07 -6.27 -13.64
C ASP A 214 0.60 -6.45 -13.28
N GLY A 215 0.18 -7.71 -13.17
CA GLY A 215 -1.17 -8.03 -12.78
C GLY A 215 -1.24 -9.22 -11.84
N ILE A 216 -2.38 -9.35 -11.19
CA ILE A 216 -2.72 -10.43 -10.28
C ILE A 216 -4.01 -11.08 -10.79
N MET A 217 -4.00 -12.40 -10.93
CA MET A 217 -5.19 -13.18 -11.26
C MET A 217 -5.88 -13.57 -9.95
N ASP A 218 -7.15 -13.21 -9.81
CA ASP A 218 -7.96 -13.71 -8.69
C ASP A 218 -8.62 -15.02 -9.10
N PRO A 219 -8.31 -16.14 -8.42
CA PRO A 219 -8.87 -17.45 -8.77
C PRO A 219 -10.39 -17.50 -8.70
N SER A 220 -11.01 -16.57 -7.97
CA SER A 220 -12.48 -16.48 -7.88
C SER A 220 -13.11 -16.00 -9.20
N PHE A 221 -12.33 -15.35 -10.06
CA PHE A 221 -12.81 -14.77 -11.31
C PHE A 221 -12.13 -15.36 -12.55
N VAL A 222 -10.85 -15.77 -12.43
CA VAL A 222 -10.03 -16.19 -13.56
C VAL A 222 -9.58 -17.63 -13.37
N ASN A 223 -9.92 -18.49 -14.33
CA ASN A 223 -9.39 -19.87 -14.35
C ASN A 223 -7.94 -19.85 -14.89
N ILE A 224 -6.97 -20.09 -14.01
CA ILE A 224 -5.55 -19.99 -14.30
C ILE A 224 -5.10 -21.07 -15.31
N GLU A 225 -5.73 -22.25 -15.32
CA GLU A 225 -5.36 -23.33 -16.25
C GLU A 225 -5.59 -22.93 -17.71
N ASN A 226 -6.66 -22.19 -17.97
CA ASN A 226 -6.98 -21.70 -19.31
C ASN A 226 -6.03 -20.57 -19.78
N MET A 227 -5.26 -19.96 -18.87
CA MET A 227 -4.37 -18.86 -19.20
C MET A 227 -3.12 -19.29 -19.96
N ARG A 228 -2.72 -20.57 -19.87
CA ARG A 228 -1.56 -21.08 -20.62
C ARG A 228 -1.71 -20.91 -22.11
N GLU A 229 -2.91 -21.06 -22.63
CA GLU A 229 -3.21 -20.91 -24.07
C GLU A 229 -3.12 -19.46 -24.55
N LEU A 230 -3.17 -18.49 -23.63
CA LEU A 230 -3.10 -17.07 -23.94
C LEU A 230 -1.67 -16.52 -23.86
N TRP A 231 -0.72 -17.30 -23.37
CA TRP A 231 0.68 -16.86 -23.27
C TRP A 231 1.26 -16.50 -24.65
N GLY A 232 1.95 -15.37 -24.72
CA GLY A 232 2.52 -14.87 -25.97
C GLY A 232 1.49 -14.32 -26.97
N LYS A 233 0.22 -14.28 -26.62
CA LYS A 233 -0.86 -13.75 -27.46
C LYS A 233 -1.32 -12.37 -26.97
N ARG A 234 -1.97 -11.64 -27.85
CA ARG A 234 -2.72 -10.45 -27.45
C ARG A 234 -3.97 -10.83 -26.71
N VAL A 235 -4.23 -10.13 -25.59
CA VAL A 235 -5.39 -10.33 -24.72
C VAL A 235 -6.00 -8.99 -24.36
N THR A 236 -7.27 -9.04 -23.97
CA THR A 236 -7.99 -7.91 -23.36
C THR A 236 -8.33 -8.27 -21.92
N ILE A 237 -7.94 -7.42 -21.01
CA ILE A 237 -8.09 -7.61 -19.57
C ILE A 237 -9.04 -6.54 -19.03
N LYS A 238 -10.09 -6.98 -18.32
CA LYS A 238 -10.91 -6.13 -17.46
C LYS A 238 -10.52 -6.40 -16.02
N GLY A 239 -10.20 -5.37 -15.27
CA GLY A 239 -9.78 -5.54 -13.89
C GLY A 239 -9.74 -4.22 -13.12
N LYS A 240 -9.39 -4.31 -11.85
CA LYS A 240 -9.21 -3.18 -10.96
C LYS A 240 -7.75 -2.74 -10.98
N ALA A 241 -7.47 -1.58 -11.53
CA ALA A 241 -6.15 -0.97 -11.51
C ALA A 241 -5.90 -0.30 -10.16
N ASN A 242 -4.79 -0.65 -9.52
CA ASN A 242 -4.25 0.02 -8.35
C ASN A 242 -3.14 0.97 -8.81
N TYR A 243 -3.05 2.13 -8.17
CA TYR A 243 -2.14 3.19 -8.60
C TYR A 243 -1.06 3.47 -7.57
N LYS A 244 0.10 3.92 -8.04
CA LYS A 244 1.09 4.63 -7.23
C LYS A 244 0.62 6.07 -6.98
N PRO A 245 1.17 6.79 -5.99
CA PRO A 245 0.85 8.19 -5.76
C PRO A 245 1.11 9.08 -6.98
N SER A 246 2.08 8.75 -7.81
CA SER A 246 2.35 9.42 -9.10
C SER A 246 1.19 9.36 -10.10
N GLY A 247 0.25 8.43 -9.91
CA GLY A 247 -0.82 8.12 -10.86
C GLY A 247 -0.50 7.01 -11.86
N LYS A 248 0.71 6.46 -11.83
CA LYS A 248 1.05 5.27 -12.63
C LYS A 248 0.34 4.03 -12.08
N ILE A 249 -0.05 3.13 -12.96
CA ILE A 249 -0.59 1.84 -12.55
C ILE A 249 0.49 1.06 -11.82
N ARG A 250 0.19 0.60 -10.60
CA ARG A 250 1.02 -0.31 -9.83
C ARG A 250 0.83 -1.75 -10.30
N ASN A 251 -0.41 -2.19 -10.33
CA ASN A 251 -0.83 -3.49 -10.84
C ASN A 251 -2.31 -3.49 -11.23
N ILE A 252 -2.73 -4.55 -11.91
CA ILE A 252 -4.13 -4.78 -12.27
C ILE A 252 -4.59 -6.08 -11.60
N GLU A 253 -5.64 -6.03 -10.79
CA GLU A 253 -6.34 -7.22 -10.30
C GLU A 253 -7.34 -7.65 -11.37
N ALA A 254 -6.99 -8.68 -12.13
CA ALA A 254 -7.78 -9.13 -13.27
C ALA A 254 -9.07 -9.82 -12.81
N GLN A 255 -10.20 -9.38 -13.36
CA GLN A 255 -11.52 -9.98 -13.18
C GLN A 255 -11.96 -10.78 -14.41
N LEU A 256 -11.45 -10.40 -15.57
CA LEU A 256 -11.71 -11.10 -16.83
C LEU A 256 -10.46 -10.97 -17.70
N ILE A 257 -10.05 -12.08 -18.30
CA ILE A 257 -9.00 -12.13 -19.32
C ILE A 257 -9.58 -12.90 -20.50
N ARG A 258 -9.59 -12.30 -21.68
CA ARG A 258 -10.06 -12.92 -22.91
C ARG A 258 -9.09 -12.70 -24.08
N PRO A 259 -9.16 -13.50 -25.13
CA PRO A 259 -8.42 -13.22 -26.36
C PRO A 259 -8.77 -11.80 -26.89
N PHE A 260 -7.81 -11.21 -27.57
CA PHE A 260 -7.99 -9.96 -28.28
C PHE A 260 -8.97 -10.13 -29.45
N GLU A 261 -9.90 -9.23 -29.61
CA GLU A 261 -10.91 -9.22 -30.69
C GLU A 261 -10.83 -7.93 -31.51
N SER A 262 -11.40 -7.94 -32.70
CA SER A 262 -11.52 -6.76 -33.54
C SER A 262 -12.29 -5.66 -32.80
N GLY A 263 -11.70 -4.45 -32.75
CA GLY A 263 -12.23 -3.31 -31.98
C GLY A 263 -11.51 -3.05 -30.65
N ASP A 264 -10.70 -4.00 -30.18
CA ASP A 264 -9.90 -3.81 -28.94
C ASP A 264 -8.66 -2.94 -29.16
N GLU A 265 -8.38 -2.49 -30.38
CA GLU A 265 -7.24 -1.62 -30.71
C GLU A 265 -7.26 -0.32 -29.90
N ILE A 266 -8.44 0.21 -29.63
CA ILE A 266 -8.62 1.44 -28.83
C ILE A 266 -8.24 1.24 -27.35
N LEU A 267 -8.19 0.00 -26.87
CA LEU A 267 -7.89 -0.37 -25.49
C LEU A 267 -6.40 -0.57 -25.22
N GLN A 268 -5.54 -0.35 -26.20
CA GLN A 268 -4.09 -0.52 -26.03
C GLN A 268 -3.44 0.63 -25.25
N LYS A 269 -4.12 1.78 -25.16
CA LYS A 269 -3.64 2.92 -24.37
C LYS A 269 -3.88 2.70 -22.89
N ILE A 270 -2.87 3.00 -22.09
CA ILE A 270 -2.99 2.96 -20.63
C ILE A 270 -3.97 4.03 -20.17
N PRO A 271 -5.10 3.66 -19.54
CA PRO A 271 -6.04 4.65 -19.01
C PRO A 271 -5.37 5.49 -17.93
N GLY A 272 -5.48 6.81 -18.03
CA GLY A 272 -4.99 7.72 -17.00
C GLY A 272 -5.75 7.56 -15.68
N ALA A 273 -5.05 7.68 -14.56
CA ALA A 273 -5.68 7.71 -13.25
C ALA A 273 -6.63 8.92 -13.14
N GLN A 274 -7.89 8.68 -12.81
CA GLN A 274 -8.79 9.77 -12.46
C GLN A 274 -8.40 10.28 -11.06
N ARG A 275 -7.77 11.42 -11.00
CA ARG A 275 -7.51 12.12 -9.75
C ARG A 275 -8.78 12.80 -9.29
N ARG A 276 -9.04 12.80 -7.99
CA ARG A 276 -10.08 13.67 -7.43
C ARG A 276 -9.73 15.11 -7.82
N PHE A 277 -10.67 15.81 -8.39
CA PHE A 277 -10.52 17.24 -8.58
C PHE A 277 -10.34 17.88 -7.20
N LYS A 278 -9.22 18.60 -6.98
CA LYS A 278 -8.95 19.32 -5.72
C LYS A 278 -10.11 20.21 -5.29
N PHE A 279 -10.92 20.67 -6.24
CA PHE A 279 -12.11 21.50 -6.00
C PHE A 279 -13.13 20.88 -5.02
N VAL A 280 -13.33 19.57 -5.04
CA VAL A 280 -14.31 18.94 -4.14
C VAL A 280 -13.74 18.76 -2.73
N ASP A 281 -12.44 18.51 -2.61
CA ASP A 281 -11.79 18.30 -1.30
C ASP A 281 -11.52 19.64 -0.59
N GLU A 282 -11.16 20.72 -1.30
CA GLU A 282 -11.07 22.07 -0.75
C GLU A 282 -12.43 22.61 -0.30
N PHE A 283 -13.49 22.34 -1.08
CA PHE A 283 -14.85 22.75 -0.72
C PHE A 283 -15.42 21.97 0.49
N LEU A 284 -14.99 20.71 0.68
CA LEU A 284 -15.38 19.88 1.82
C LEU A 284 -14.50 20.13 3.07
N LEU A 285 -13.30 20.66 2.89
CA LEU A 285 -12.37 20.97 4.00
C LEU A 285 -12.54 22.36 4.58
N GLU A 286 -13.11 23.31 3.83
CA GLU A 286 -13.50 24.60 4.38
C GLU A 286 -14.70 24.44 5.31
N LYS A 287 -14.44 24.49 6.63
CA LYS A 287 -15.49 24.54 7.67
C LYS A 287 -16.53 25.66 7.44
N ASN A 288 -16.33 26.54 6.48
CA ASN A 288 -17.21 27.62 6.06
C ASN A 288 -18.08 27.28 4.84
N ALA A 289 -17.96 26.10 4.24
CA ALA A 289 -18.81 25.65 3.12
C ALA A 289 -20.31 25.66 3.48
N ASN A 290 -20.64 25.50 4.77
CA ASN A 290 -22.01 25.63 5.26
C ASN A 290 -22.61 27.04 5.02
N THR A 291 -21.78 28.07 4.88
CA THR A 291 -22.25 29.44 4.64
C THR A 291 -22.49 29.72 3.15
N ALA A 292 -21.66 29.15 2.27
CA ALA A 292 -21.81 29.32 0.82
C ALA A 292 -22.99 28.48 0.30
N LEU A 293 -23.10 27.21 0.73
CA LEU A 293 -24.26 26.36 0.38
C LEU A 293 -25.59 26.91 0.94
N LYS A 294 -25.60 27.44 2.17
CA LYS A 294 -26.80 28.10 2.73
C LYS A 294 -27.19 29.37 1.99
N LYS A 295 -26.23 30.08 1.36
CA LYS A 295 -26.55 31.26 0.53
C LYS A 295 -27.14 30.90 -0.82
N VAL A 296 -26.89 29.72 -1.33
CA VAL A 296 -27.38 29.23 -2.62
C VAL A 296 -28.59 28.29 -2.44
N TRP A 297 -28.65 27.60 -1.27
CA TRP A 297 -29.78 26.72 -0.95
C TRP A 297 -31.05 27.54 -0.75
N GLY A 298 -32.07 27.28 -1.53
CA GLY A 298 -33.33 28.03 -1.55
C GLY A 298 -33.35 29.24 -2.48
N LYS A 299 -32.25 29.51 -3.22
CA LYS A 299 -32.21 30.47 -4.32
C LYS A 299 -31.93 29.80 -5.68
N TRP A 300 -31.96 28.47 -5.72
CA TRP A 300 -31.94 27.76 -6.97
C TRP A 300 -33.26 28.08 -7.69
N PRO A 301 -33.25 28.54 -8.94
CA PRO A 301 -34.49 28.72 -9.71
C PRO A 301 -35.14 27.33 -9.88
N GLY A 302 -36.00 26.96 -8.97
CA GLY A 302 -36.58 25.63 -8.87
C GLY A 302 -38.07 25.57 -9.13
N ASP A 303 -38.72 26.73 -9.29
CA ASP A 303 -40.14 26.86 -9.60
C ASP A 303 -40.38 27.26 -11.05
N GLU A 304 -39.32 27.37 -11.87
CA GLU A 304 -39.44 27.64 -13.28
C GLU A 304 -39.72 26.33 -14.01
N SER A 305 -40.75 26.33 -14.89
CA SER A 305 -41.08 25.15 -15.69
C SER A 305 -39.93 24.84 -16.68
N ILE A 306 -39.73 23.57 -17.02
CA ILE A 306 -38.74 23.15 -18.03
C ILE A 306 -38.96 23.89 -19.35
N ASP A 307 -40.21 24.23 -19.68
CA ASP A 307 -40.59 24.94 -20.89
C ASP A 307 -40.10 26.40 -20.88
N ASP A 308 -40.08 27.05 -19.71
CA ASP A 308 -39.54 28.42 -19.55
C ASP A 308 -38.02 28.44 -19.67
N LEU A 309 -37.33 27.39 -19.19
CA LEU A 309 -35.91 27.24 -19.34
C LEU A 309 -35.49 26.94 -20.79
N LEU A 310 -36.27 26.18 -21.51
CA LEU A 310 -36.03 25.87 -22.94
C LEU A 310 -36.34 27.06 -23.86
N ALA A 311 -37.22 27.97 -23.46
CA ALA A 311 -37.51 29.19 -24.21
C ALA A 311 -36.47 30.31 -24.03
N ALA A 312 -35.57 30.16 -23.04
CA ALA A 312 -34.48 31.09 -22.74
C ALA A 312 -33.12 30.67 -23.35
N LEU A 313 -33.05 29.50 -24.03
CA LEU A 313 -31.93 29.01 -24.80
C LEU A 313 -32.13 29.34 -26.28
#